data_161d79790d0f6572c2a32edd9765b6d3
#
_entry.id   161d79790d0f6572c2a32edd9765b6d3
#
_cell.length_a   1.000
_cell.length_b   1.000
_cell.length_c   1.000
_cell.angle_alpha   90.00
_cell.angle_beta   90.00
_cell.angle_gamma   90.00
#
_symmetry.space_group_name_H-M   'P 1'
#
loop_
_entity.id
_entity.type
_entity.pdbx_description
1 polymer ?
#
loop_
_entity_poly.entity_id
_entity_poly.type
_entity_poly.pdbx_seq_one_letter_code
_entity_poly.pdbx_strand_id
1 'polypeptide(L)'
;MDRKSLRSLNPSTVVILPTLASSRLPAAWRQPGAVEFRIPKLSCAVFLTQVQLLDCKEATMEEMECVEAKKRNGLSQTDIWIEEQDAMKEKLVMYDDFPWRLNTTSSQEGSAPLPEDSGGVIDSSKLRYVGGVDLSFVKENSSFACGALVVMDLETMQVAYEDYETVKLTMPYVAGFLAFRETPVFLGLLERMAAKAPLLYPQLLMVDGNGILHPRGFGLASHLGVLADIPTIGIGKNLHHIDGLTNLEVRHIVSETNLQPGAGMPLVGRTGKVWGMAFRSHEGCSKPVFISIGHRISLDTAVEVVRRCTLHRVPEPVRQADLRSREYLRKHPISVSQPT
;
A
#
# COMPACT_ATOMS: atom_id res chain seq x y z
N MET A 1 1.84 -47.04 51.59
CA MET A 1 3.18 -46.50 51.87
C MET A 1 3.63 -45.82 50.57
N ASP A 2 3.87 -44.55 50.37
CA ASP A 2 3.85 -43.39 51.30
C ASP A 2 3.44 -42.15 50.52
N ARG A 3 2.67 -41.29 51.19
CA ARG A 3 2.35 -39.93 50.77
C ARG A 3 3.54 -39.04 51.11
N LYS A 4 3.82 -38.04 50.27
CA LYS A 4 4.46 -36.73 50.47
C LYS A 4 5.29 -36.42 49.23
N SER A 5 5.27 -35.23 48.57
CA SER A 5 4.98 -33.91 49.11
C SER A 5 4.69 -32.97 47.95
N LEU A 6 3.60 -32.27 48.03
CA LEU A 6 3.37 -30.99 47.33
C LEU A 6 4.27 -29.93 47.95
N ARG A 7 5.17 -29.34 47.17
CA ARG A 7 5.80 -28.08 47.53
C ARG A 7 5.56 -27.06 46.43
N SER A 8 4.88 -26.04 46.85
CA SER A 8 4.69 -24.67 46.32
C SER A 8 5.69 -24.23 45.24
N LEU A 9 5.21 -23.89 44.05
CA LEU A 9 5.86 -23.04 43.11
C LEU A 9 5.43 -21.58 43.31
N ASN A 10 6.41 -20.74 43.53
CA ASN A 10 6.35 -19.32 43.81
C ASN A 10 5.81 -18.53 42.60
N PRO A 11 4.86 -17.58 42.74
CA PRO A 11 4.38 -16.77 41.63
C PRO A 11 5.28 -15.56 41.42
N SER A 12 6.45 -15.72 40.85
CA SER A 12 7.34 -14.59 40.49
C SER A 12 8.43 -15.06 39.51
N THR A 13 8.05 -15.72 38.44
CA THR A 13 8.98 -15.90 37.31
C THR A 13 8.48 -14.99 36.19
N VAL A 14 8.96 -13.74 36.22
CA VAL A 14 8.90 -12.82 35.10
C VAL A 14 9.78 -13.41 33.99
N VAL A 15 9.18 -13.99 32.97
CA VAL A 15 9.88 -14.34 31.74
C VAL A 15 10.14 -13.05 31.01
N ILE A 16 11.34 -12.51 31.18
CA ILE A 16 11.83 -11.41 30.35
C ILE A 16 12.07 -12.01 28.96
N LEU A 17 11.17 -11.76 28.03
CA LEU A 17 11.43 -11.97 26.61
C LEU A 17 12.60 -11.08 26.20
N PRO A 18 13.64 -11.62 25.53
CA PRO A 18 14.80 -10.83 25.16
C PRO A 18 14.37 -9.77 24.15
N THR A 19 14.48 -8.51 24.51
CA THR A 19 14.60 -7.40 23.57
C THR A 19 15.63 -7.80 22.51
N LEU A 20 15.24 -7.93 21.26
CA LEU A 20 16.16 -8.13 20.14
C LEU A 20 17.10 -6.93 20.11
N ALA A 21 18.23 -7.08 20.79
CA ALA A 21 19.31 -6.12 20.73
C ALA A 21 19.83 -6.07 19.29
N SER A 22 20.14 -4.88 18.81
CA SER A 22 20.65 -4.51 17.49
C SER A 22 21.93 -5.23 17.03
N SER A 23 22.40 -6.24 17.77
CA SER A 23 23.66 -6.96 17.54
C SER A 23 23.53 -8.21 16.66
N ARG A 24 22.37 -8.53 16.10
CA ARG A 24 22.17 -9.73 15.25
C ARG A 24 21.82 -9.44 13.79
N LEU A 25 22.10 -8.23 13.30
CA LEU A 25 22.04 -7.99 11.85
C LEU A 25 23.27 -8.60 11.18
N PRO A 26 23.13 -9.25 10.00
CA PRO A 26 24.25 -9.78 9.23
C PRO A 26 25.30 -8.71 8.94
N ALA A 27 26.58 -9.09 8.87
CA ALA A 27 27.71 -8.16 8.70
C ALA A 27 27.61 -7.29 7.43
N ALA A 28 26.86 -7.71 6.42
CA ALA A 28 26.58 -6.97 5.19
C ALA A 28 25.81 -5.64 5.41
N TRP A 29 25.22 -5.44 6.59
CA TRP A 29 24.45 -4.25 6.96
C TRP A 29 25.28 -3.17 7.68
N ARG A 30 26.59 -3.40 7.86
CA ARG A 30 27.49 -2.50 8.60
C ARG A 30 28.42 -1.67 7.72
N GLN A 31 28.09 -1.45 6.47
CA GLN A 31 28.90 -0.58 5.60
C GLN A 31 28.63 0.91 5.92
N PRO A 32 29.65 1.77 6.02
CA PRO A 32 29.47 3.21 6.19
C PRO A 32 28.83 3.77 4.91
N GLY A 33 27.61 4.30 5.03
CA GLY A 33 26.80 4.80 3.92
C GLY A 33 25.54 3.99 3.63
N ALA A 34 25.28 2.88 4.32
CA ALA A 34 24.01 2.19 4.25
C ALA A 34 22.91 3.12 4.80
N VAL A 35 21.98 3.49 3.93
CA VAL A 35 20.73 4.16 4.34
C VAL A 35 20.06 3.24 5.35
N GLU A 36 19.89 3.71 6.56
CA GLU A 36 19.19 2.98 7.62
C GLU A 36 17.73 2.85 7.16
N PHE A 37 17.37 1.71 6.58
CA PHE A 37 15.98 1.37 6.36
C PHE A 37 15.32 1.22 7.73
N ARG A 38 14.80 2.33 8.25
CA ARG A 38 13.86 2.27 9.36
C ARG A 38 12.61 1.58 8.85
N ILE A 39 12.50 0.28 9.14
CA ILE A 39 11.18 -0.36 9.15
C ILE A 39 10.43 0.39 10.25
N PRO A 40 9.37 1.13 9.94
CA PRO A 40 8.65 1.87 10.95
C PRO A 40 8.21 0.86 12.02
N LYS A 41 8.50 1.14 13.28
CA LYS A 41 7.79 0.49 14.37
C LYS A 41 6.34 0.94 14.22
N LEU A 42 5.53 0.14 13.53
CA LEU A 42 4.10 0.35 13.51
C LEU A 42 3.65 0.60 14.94
N SER A 43 2.99 1.74 15.16
CA SER A 43 2.37 2.01 16.45
C SER A 43 1.44 0.85 16.74
N CYS A 44 1.77 0.06 17.75
CA CYS A 44 1.03 -1.15 18.16
C CYS A 44 -0.49 -0.97 18.19
N ALA A 45 -0.94 0.22 18.57
CA ALA A 45 -2.38 0.53 18.68
C ALA A 45 -3.13 0.53 17.34
N VAL A 46 -2.50 0.96 16.23
CA VAL A 46 -3.16 0.98 14.90
C VAL A 46 -3.13 -0.39 14.26
N PHE A 47 -2.02 -1.12 14.46
CA PHE A 47 -1.86 -2.48 13.96
C PHE A 47 -2.92 -3.44 14.53
N LEU A 48 -3.30 -3.28 15.78
CA LEU A 48 -4.20 -4.18 16.49
C LEU A 48 -5.68 -3.99 16.17
N THR A 49 -6.12 -2.77 15.91
CA THR A 49 -7.49 -2.56 15.42
C THR A 49 -7.70 -3.23 14.05
N GLN A 50 -6.62 -3.42 13.30
CA GLN A 50 -6.64 -4.03 11.97
C GLN A 50 -6.31 -5.54 11.99
N VAL A 51 -5.41 -6.00 12.86
CA VAL A 51 -5.01 -7.43 12.99
C VAL A 51 -6.07 -8.27 13.71
N GLN A 52 -6.87 -7.71 14.61
CA GLN A 52 -8.00 -8.43 15.24
C GLN A 52 -9.04 -8.96 14.24
N LEU A 53 -8.89 -8.61 12.97
CA LEU A 53 -9.78 -9.06 11.89
C LEU A 53 -9.19 -10.21 11.05
N LEU A 54 -7.95 -10.58 11.31
CA LEU A 54 -7.22 -11.60 10.52
C LEU A 54 -6.94 -12.91 11.27
N ASP A 55 -7.69 -13.31 12.22
CA ASP A 55 -7.51 -14.49 13.12
C ASP A 55 -6.75 -14.19 14.42
N CYS A 56 -7.53 -13.99 15.47
CA CYS A 56 -7.06 -13.87 16.84
C CYS A 56 -6.35 -15.13 17.32
N LYS A 57 -5.02 -15.11 17.34
CA LYS A 57 -4.31 -16.02 18.24
C LYS A 57 -3.32 -15.37 19.20
N GLU A 58 -2.92 -14.11 19.00
CA GLU A 58 -1.91 -13.47 19.87
C GLU A 58 -2.08 -11.95 20.14
N ALA A 59 -3.32 -11.45 20.24
CA ALA A 59 -3.53 -10.08 20.75
C ALA A 59 -3.21 -10.03 22.25
N THR A 60 -2.44 -9.04 22.70
CA THR A 60 -2.15 -8.90 24.14
C THR A 60 -3.40 -8.45 24.91
N MET A 61 -3.46 -8.79 26.19
CA MET A 61 -4.60 -8.43 27.07
C MET A 61 -4.87 -6.91 27.11
N GLU A 62 -3.83 -6.07 27.08
CA GLU A 62 -3.97 -4.60 27.07
C GLU A 62 -4.64 -4.07 25.81
N GLU A 63 -4.44 -4.72 24.70
CA GLU A 63 -4.95 -4.35 23.39
C GLU A 63 -6.42 -4.74 23.23
N MET A 64 -6.78 -5.90 23.74
CA MET A 64 -8.18 -6.32 23.86
C MET A 64 -8.96 -5.38 24.80
N GLU A 65 -8.36 -4.96 25.91
CA GLU A 65 -8.92 -4.00 26.83
C GLU A 65 -9.15 -2.62 26.21
N CYS A 66 -8.27 -2.15 25.34
CA CYS A 66 -8.41 -0.86 24.63
C CYS A 66 -9.58 -0.88 23.64
N VAL A 67 -9.75 -1.95 22.88
CA VAL A 67 -10.89 -2.10 21.94
C VAL A 67 -12.21 -2.28 22.71
N GLU A 68 -12.20 -3.05 23.78
CA GLU A 68 -13.38 -3.20 24.63
C GLU A 68 -13.72 -1.91 25.40
N ALA A 69 -12.73 -1.11 25.80
CA ALA A 69 -12.95 0.20 26.41
C ALA A 69 -13.60 1.18 25.43
N LYS A 70 -13.18 1.20 24.17
CA LYS A 70 -13.82 2.02 23.11
C LYS A 70 -15.27 1.56 22.84
N LYS A 71 -15.53 0.26 22.79
CA LYS A 71 -16.89 -0.30 22.67
C LYS A 71 -17.79 0.05 23.87
N ARG A 72 -17.24 0.08 25.09
CA ARG A 72 -17.98 0.49 26.31
C ARG A 72 -18.40 1.96 26.30
N ASN A 73 -17.71 2.83 25.51
CA ASN A 73 -18.06 4.24 25.34
C ASN A 73 -19.23 4.48 24.37
N GLY A 74 -19.88 3.44 23.85
CA GLY A 74 -21.06 3.55 22.99
C GLY A 74 -20.79 4.04 21.56
N LEU A 75 -19.51 4.13 21.14
CA LEU A 75 -19.15 4.49 19.77
C LEU A 75 -19.46 3.33 18.81
N SER A 76 -20.01 3.65 17.64
CA SER A 76 -20.15 2.68 16.57
C SER A 76 -18.79 2.34 15.96
N GLN A 77 -18.68 1.19 15.28
CA GLN A 77 -17.45 0.83 14.54
C GLN A 77 -17.06 1.90 13.53
N THR A 78 -18.04 2.54 12.91
CA THR A 78 -17.82 3.64 11.96
C THR A 78 -17.24 4.88 12.63
N ASP A 79 -17.69 5.22 13.84
CA ASP A 79 -17.14 6.35 14.59
C ASP A 79 -15.67 6.13 14.94
N ILE A 80 -15.32 4.91 15.34
CA ILE A 80 -13.92 4.53 15.61
C ILE A 80 -13.06 4.69 14.35
N TRP A 81 -13.54 4.22 13.21
CA TRP A 81 -12.82 4.37 11.94
C TRP A 81 -12.69 5.82 11.48
N ILE A 82 -13.68 6.66 11.76
CA ILE A 82 -13.62 8.11 11.49
C ILE A 82 -12.46 8.72 12.29
N GLU A 83 -12.42 8.48 13.59
CA GLU A 83 -11.35 9.00 14.46
C GLU A 83 -9.96 8.51 14.03
N GLU A 84 -9.83 7.22 13.74
CA GLU A 84 -8.56 6.64 13.29
C GLU A 84 -8.11 7.18 11.93
N GLN A 85 -9.04 7.31 10.98
CA GLN A 85 -8.75 7.87 9.66
C GLN A 85 -8.34 9.35 9.76
N ASP A 86 -9.00 10.13 10.60
CA ASP A 86 -8.68 11.54 10.79
C ASP A 86 -7.31 11.71 11.49
N ALA A 87 -6.99 10.88 12.48
CA ALA A 87 -5.67 10.86 13.12
C ALA A 87 -4.53 10.44 12.15
N MET A 88 -4.78 9.49 11.25
CA MET A 88 -3.82 9.12 10.22
C MET A 88 -3.65 10.20 9.15
N LYS A 89 -4.73 10.92 8.82
CA LYS A 89 -4.70 12.00 7.85
C LYS A 89 -3.77 13.14 8.26
N GLU A 90 -3.60 13.40 9.54
CA GLU A 90 -2.63 14.38 10.06
C GLU A 90 -1.17 14.00 9.78
N LYS A 91 -0.90 12.70 9.56
CA LYS A 91 0.43 12.18 9.22
C LYS A 91 0.70 12.16 7.71
N LEU A 92 -0.26 12.61 6.91
CA LEU A 92 -0.17 12.55 5.46
C LEU A 92 0.83 13.58 4.93
N VAL A 93 1.83 13.12 4.19
CA VAL A 93 2.82 13.95 3.49
C VAL A 93 2.44 14.00 2.02
N MET A 94 2.23 15.20 1.47
CA MET A 94 1.77 15.43 0.09
C MET A 94 2.83 16.13 -0.79
N TYR A 95 4.09 15.98 -0.46
CA TYR A 95 5.25 16.45 -1.21
C TYR A 95 6.28 15.33 -1.32
N ASP A 96 7.25 15.50 -2.20
CA ASP A 96 8.30 14.52 -2.42
C ASP A 96 9.21 14.40 -1.20
N ASP A 97 9.09 13.26 -0.49
CA ASP A 97 9.87 12.94 0.71
C ASP A 97 10.46 11.53 0.57
N PHE A 98 11.49 11.43 -0.26
CA PHE A 98 12.22 10.20 -0.56
C PHE A 98 13.63 10.53 -1.11
N PRO A 99 14.60 9.60 -1.02
CA PRO A 99 15.98 9.86 -1.43
C PRO A 99 16.23 9.70 -2.93
N TRP A 100 15.33 9.02 -3.69
CA TRP A 100 15.52 8.71 -5.09
C TRP A 100 15.08 9.86 -6.01
N ARG A 101 15.59 9.85 -7.24
CA ARG A 101 15.23 10.79 -8.30
C ARG A 101 14.76 10.03 -9.54
N LEU A 102 13.90 10.66 -10.31
CA LEU A 102 13.56 10.20 -11.64
C LEU A 102 14.68 10.58 -12.61
N ASN A 103 15.18 9.63 -13.40
CA ASN A 103 16.10 9.94 -14.48
C ASN A 103 15.39 10.88 -15.47
N THR A 104 15.76 12.14 -15.52
CA THR A 104 15.31 13.04 -16.57
C THR A 104 16.10 12.67 -17.83
N THR A 105 15.39 12.25 -18.88
CA THR A 105 15.96 12.13 -20.23
C THR A 105 16.14 13.54 -20.83
N SER A 106 16.87 14.42 -20.17
CA SER A 106 17.38 15.63 -20.80
C SER A 106 18.83 15.35 -21.18
N SER A 107 19.04 15.23 -22.46
CA SER A 107 20.34 15.24 -23.14
C SER A 107 21.29 16.26 -22.50
N GLN A 108 22.16 15.80 -21.62
CA GLN A 108 23.45 16.42 -21.39
C GLN A 108 24.51 15.35 -21.69
N GLU A 109 24.94 15.36 -22.95
CA GLU A 109 26.20 14.79 -23.40
C GLU A 109 27.30 15.41 -22.55
N GLY A 110 28.09 14.61 -21.84
CA GLY A 110 29.31 15.10 -21.24
C GLY A 110 29.76 14.46 -19.92
N SER A 111 29.40 13.22 -19.64
CA SER A 111 30.09 12.45 -18.58
C SER A 111 30.58 11.14 -19.19
N ALA A 112 31.90 10.90 -19.15
CA ALA A 112 32.51 9.66 -19.61
C ALA A 112 31.87 8.45 -18.89
N PRO A 113 31.67 7.32 -19.60
CA PRO A 113 31.14 6.10 -18.96
C PRO A 113 32.15 5.62 -17.93
N LEU A 114 31.68 5.46 -16.69
CA LEU A 114 32.42 4.75 -15.65
C LEU A 114 32.53 3.27 -16.04
N PRO A 115 33.63 2.58 -15.71
CA PRO A 115 33.85 1.19 -16.10
C PRO A 115 32.76 0.26 -15.53
N GLU A 116 32.28 -0.65 -16.38
CA GLU A 116 31.23 -1.65 -16.14
C GLU A 116 31.68 -2.80 -15.21
N ASP A 117 32.45 -2.56 -14.18
CA ASP A 117 32.88 -3.63 -13.27
C ASP A 117 32.90 -3.18 -11.83
N SER A 118 31.69 -2.90 -11.28
CA SER A 118 31.50 -2.77 -9.86
C SER A 118 30.28 -3.61 -9.46
N GLY A 119 30.57 -4.78 -8.88
CA GLY A 119 29.57 -5.74 -8.42
C GLY A 119 28.39 -5.10 -7.74
N GLY A 120 27.23 -5.26 -8.34
CA GLY A 120 25.87 -5.27 -7.77
C GLY A 120 25.46 -4.25 -6.72
N VAL A 121 26.04 -3.06 -6.64
CA VAL A 121 25.56 -2.01 -5.74
C VAL A 121 24.34 -1.35 -6.37
N ILE A 122 23.15 -1.59 -5.82
CA ILE A 122 21.91 -0.92 -6.24
C ILE A 122 22.06 0.56 -5.93
N ASP A 123 22.05 1.40 -6.97
CA ASP A 123 22.04 2.86 -6.83
C ASP A 123 20.69 3.30 -6.27
N SER A 124 20.62 3.46 -4.95
CA SER A 124 19.42 3.90 -4.23
C SER A 124 19.00 5.33 -4.57
N SER A 125 19.83 6.09 -5.28
CA SER A 125 19.51 7.45 -5.73
C SER A 125 18.57 7.49 -6.91
N LYS A 126 18.27 6.34 -7.55
CA LYS A 126 17.36 6.21 -8.69
C LYS A 126 16.14 5.40 -8.32
N LEU A 127 14.97 5.79 -8.82
CA LEU A 127 13.78 4.96 -8.74
C LEU A 127 13.94 3.76 -9.68
N ARG A 128 14.02 2.56 -9.12
CA ARG A 128 14.15 1.31 -9.86
C ARG A 128 12.98 0.36 -9.61
N TYR A 129 12.63 0.11 -8.36
CA TYR A 129 11.60 -0.87 -8.01
C TYR A 129 10.29 -0.18 -7.62
N VAL A 130 9.25 -0.43 -8.41
CA VAL A 130 7.89 0.08 -8.16
C VAL A 130 6.95 -1.09 -7.90
N GLY A 131 6.31 -1.07 -6.75
CA GLY A 131 5.31 -2.07 -6.38
C GLY A 131 3.92 -1.70 -6.86
N GLY A 132 3.11 -2.71 -7.15
CA GLY A 132 1.68 -2.61 -7.37
C GLY A 132 0.95 -3.55 -6.42
N VAL A 133 -0.14 -3.09 -5.83
CA VAL A 133 -1.02 -3.90 -4.99
C VAL A 133 -2.46 -3.85 -5.47
N ASP A 134 -3.12 -5.00 -5.42
CA ASP A 134 -4.54 -5.18 -5.78
C ASP A 134 -5.16 -6.31 -4.95
N LEU A 135 -6.47 -6.21 -4.72
CA LEU A 135 -7.26 -7.23 -4.04
C LEU A 135 -8.37 -7.74 -4.97
N SER A 136 -8.26 -8.99 -5.42
CA SER A 136 -9.26 -9.66 -6.24
C SER A 136 -10.18 -10.53 -5.40
N PHE A 137 -11.49 -10.41 -5.61
CA PHE A 137 -12.52 -11.14 -4.87
C PHE A 137 -12.94 -12.42 -5.58
N VAL A 138 -13.28 -13.44 -4.81
CA VAL A 138 -13.93 -14.65 -5.33
C VAL A 138 -15.34 -14.29 -5.78
N LYS A 139 -15.69 -14.63 -7.03
CA LYS A 139 -16.97 -14.24 -7.65
C LYS A 139 -18.19 -14.80 -6.91
N GLU A 140 -18.07 -16.03 -6.45
CA GLU A 140 -19.12 -16.77 -5.77
C GLU A 140 -19.30 -16.35 -4.31
N ASN A 141 -18.26 -15.77 -3.71
CA ASN A 141 -18.28 -15.32 -2.32
C ASN A 141 -17.27 -14.18 -2.07
N SER A 142 -17.76 -12.96 -2.06
CA SER A 142 -16.95 -11.75 -1.84
C SER A 142 -16.35 -11.62 -0.42
N SER A 143 -16.63 -12.58 0.47
CA SER A 143 -15.91 -12.67 1.75
C SER A 143 -14.51 -13.24 1.60
N PHE A 144 -14.20 -13.89 0.47
CA PHE A 144 -12.86 -14.38 0.17
C PHE A 144 -12.20 -13.54 -0.92
N ALA A 145 -10.95 -13.24 -0.71
CA ALA A 145 -10.16 -12.45 -1.65
C ALA A 145 -8.71 -12.95 -1.70
N CYS A 146 -8.02 -12.56 -2.77
CA CYS A 146 -6.59 -12.72 -2.92
C CYS A 146 -5.96 -11.33 -3.05
N GLY A 147 -5.13 -10.95 -2.09
CA GLY A 147 -4.23 -9.83 -2.20
C GLY A 147 -2.99 -10.23 -2.99
N ALA A 148 -2.52 -9.32 -3.84
CA ALA A 148 -1.27 -9.48 -4.55
C ALA A 148 -0.36 -8.28 -4.35
N LEU A 149 0.93 -8.55 -4.18
CA LEU A 149 2.01 -7.58 -4.29
C LEU A 149 2.89 -8.01 -5.47
N VAL A 150 3.04 -7.10 -6.43
CA VAL A 150 3.93 -7.29 -7.57
C VAL A 150 4.93 -6.15 -7.58
N VAL A 151 6.23 -6.44 -7.69
CA VAL A 151 7.27 -5.41 -7.82
C VAL A 151 7.89 -5.51 -9.21
N MET A 152 7.92 -4.39 -9.89
CA MET A 152 8.49 -4.26 -11.22
C MET A 152 9.81 -3.51 -11.17
N ASP A 153 10.76 -3.96 -11.96
CA ASP A 153 11.96 -3.21 -12.29
C ASP A 153 11.63 -2.25 -13.43
N LEU A 154 11.78 -0.95 -13.20
CA LEU A 154 11.45 0.10 -14.19
C LEU A 154 12.41 0.15 -15.39
N GLU A 155 13.62 -0.36 -15.27
CA GLU A 155 14.59 -0.38 -16.37
C GLU A 155 14.23 -1.44 -17.41
N THR A 156 13.75 -2.59 -16.94
CA THR A 156 13.40 -3.72 -17.82
C THR A 156 11.90 -3.84 -18.07
N MET A 157 11.07 -3.16 -17.28
CA MET A 157 9.61 -3.33 -17.22
C MET A 157 9.18 -4.78 -16.97
N GLN A 158 10.02 -5.56 -16.30
CA GLN A 158 9.74 -6.95 -15.92
C GLN A 158 9.37 -7.04 -14.45
N VAL A 159 8.61 -8.09 -14.11
CA VAL A 159 8.29 -8.40 -12.72
C VAL A 159 9.52 -8.99 -12.05
N ALA A 160 10.02 -8.32 -11.01
CA ALA A 160 11.17 -8.74 -10.22
C ALA A 160 10.76 -9.57 -8.98
N TYR A 161 9.55 -9.34 -8.45
CA TYR A 161 9.00 -10.06 -7.30
C TYR A 161 7.49 -10.12 -7.37
N GLU A 162 6.91 -11.20 -6.86
CA GLU A 162 5.46 -11.35 -6.67
C GLU A 162 5.16 -12.19 -5.42
N ASP A 163 4.11 -11.81 -4.70
CA ASP A 163 3.59 -12.57 -3.56
C ASP A 163 2.07 -12.43 -3.45
N TYR A 164 1.42 -13.41 -2.86
CA TYR A 164 -0.04 -13.52 -2.79
C TYR A 164 -0.48 -13.91 -1.39
N GLU A 165 -1.65 -13.40 -0.99
CA GLU A 165 -2.32 -13.75 0.27
C GLU A 165 -3.79 -14.02 0.02
N THR A 166 -4.22 -15.25 0.30
CA THR A 166 -5.65 -15.59 0.29
C THR A 166 -6.23 -15.35 1.67
N VAL A 167 -7.24 -14.52 1.75
CA VAL A 167 -7.84 -14.10 3.02
C VAL A 167 -9.35 -14.26 3.02
N LYS A 168 -9.91 -14.57 4.19
CA LYS A 168 -11.32 -14.42 4.48
C LYS A 168 -11.52 -13.05 5.14
N LEU A 169 -12.17 -12.15 4.43
CA LEU A 169 -12.45 -10.80 4.90
C LEU A 169 -13.67 -10.83 5.81
N THR A 170 -13.46 -10.59 7.09
CA THR A 170 -14.52 -10.59 8.11
C THR A 170 -15.21 -9.23 8.22
N MET A 171 -14.54 -8.15 7.77
CA MET A 171 -15.10 -6.81 7.79
C MET A 171 -16.11 -6.59 6.67
N PRO A 172 -17.29 -6.01 6.96
CA PRO A 172 -18.26 -5.65 5.94
C PRO A 172 -17.69 -4.55 5.03
N TYR A 173 -18.20 -4.48 3.80
CA TYR A 173 -17.93 -3.33 2.94
C TYR A 173 -18.65 -2.11 3.47
N VAL A 174 -17.90 -1.07 3.82
CA VAL A 174 -18.43 0.24 4.22
C VAL A 174 -17.81 1.30 3.33
N ALA A 175 -18.65 2.00 2.57
CA ALA A 175 -18.20 3.05 1.64
C ALA A 175 -17.41 4.13 2.39
N GLY A 176 -16.23 4.50 1.88
CA GLY A 176 -15.33 5.45 2.54
C GLY A 176 -14.35 4.84 3.56
N PHE A 177 -14.50 3.54 3.89
CA PHE A 177 -13.65 2.84 4.87
C PHE A 177 -13.05 1.54 4.32
N LEU A 178 -12.99 1.40 3.00
CA LEU A 178 -12.45 0.21 2.34
C LEU A 178 -11.02 -0.12 2.78
N ALA A 179 -10.23 0.91 3.06
CA ALA A 179 -8.85 0.77 3.50
C ALA A 179 -8.69 -0.08 4.77
N PHE A 180 -9.61 0.02 5.73
CA PHE A 180 -9.57 -0.78 6.94
C PHE A 180 -9.70 -2.28 6.66
N ARG A 181 -10.36 -2.64 5.57
CA ARG A 181 -10.56 -4.02 5.14
C ARG A 181 -9.37 -4.58 4.34
N GLU A 182 -8.71 -3.75 3.55
CA GLU A 182 -7.73 -4.19 2.55
C GLU A 182 -6.28 -3.95 2.98
N THR A 183 -6.00 -2.87 3.69
CA THR A 183 -4.63 -2.52 4.10
C THR A 183 -3.91 -3.60 4.90
N PRO A 184 -4.55 -4.33 5.85
CA PRO A 184 -3.87 -5.38 6.60
C PRO A 184 -3.26 -6.47 5.71
N VAL A 185 -3.94 -6.81 4.62
CA VAL A 185 -3.46 -7.81 3.65
C VAL A 185 -2.18 -7.33 2.97
N PHE A 186 -2.16 -6.07 2.53
CA PHE A 186 -1.00 -5.49 1.86
C PHE A 186 0.18 -5.29 2.79
N LEU A 187 -0.06 -4.92 4.05
CA LEU A 187 1.00 -4.83 5.05
C LEU A 187 1.66 -6.18 5.30
N GLY A 188 0.88 -7.25 5.44
CA GLY A 188 1.41 -8.61 5.58
C GLY A 188 2.26 -9.05 4.38
N LEU A 189 1.84 -8.69 3.15
CA LEU A 189 2.63 -8.93 1.93
C LEU A 189 3.96 -8.16 1.95
N LEU A 190 3.95 -6.90 2.34
CA LEU A 190 5.14 -6.07 2.44
C LEU A 190 6.11 -6.57 3.52
N GLU A 191 5.61 -6.97 4.67
CA GLU A 191 6.42 -7.57 5.75
C GLU A 191 7.09 -8.87 5.30
N ARG A 192 6.35 -9.75 4.63
CA ARG A 192 6.92 -10.99 4.07
C ARG A 192 8.00 -10.69 3.03
N MET A 193 7.78 -9.70 2.17
CA MET A 193 8.76 -9.29 1.18
C MET A 193 10.02 -8.71 1.84
N ALA A 194 9.88 -7.85 2.83
CA ALA A 194 11.01 -7.29 3.56
C ALA A 194 11.91 -8.38 4.18
N ALA A 195 11.30 -9.49 4.63
CA ALA A 195 12.03 -10.63 5.15
C ALA A 195 12.67 -11.52 4.07
N LYS A 196 11.97 -11.74 2.93
CA LYS A 196 12.39 -12.69 1.89
C LYS A 196 13.28 -12.08 0.81
N ALA A 197 13.00 -10.84 0.41
CA ALA A 197 13.65 -10.19 -0.73
C ALA A 197 13.90 -8.68 -0.47
N PRO A 198 14.63 -8.31 0.60
CA PRO A 198 14.81 -6.92 1.00
C PRO A 198 15.46 -6.04 -0.09
N LEU A 199 16.30 -6.60 -0.94
CA LEU A 199 16.97 -5.88 -2.02
C LEU A 199 16.02 -5.49 -3.17
N LEU A 200 14.86 -6.14 -3.27
CA LEU A 200 13.84 -5.84 -4.27
C LEU A 200 12.68 -5.02 -3.67
N TYR A 201 12.81 -4.60 -2.39
CA TYR A 201 11.74 -3.87 -1.70
C TYR A 201 11.39 -2.61 -2.47
N PRO A 202 10.09 -2.35 -2.74
CA PRO A 202 9.70 -1.25 -3.60
C PRO A 202 10.00 0.10 -2.97
N GLN A 203 10.53 1.03 -3.75
CA GLN A 203 10.78 2.39 -3.34
C GLN A 203 9.50 3.26 -3.39
N LEU A 204 8.47 2.75 -4.08
CA LEU A 204 7.17 3.37 -4.25
C LEU A 204 6.11 2.29 -4.51
N LEU A 205 4.88 2.49 -4.01
CA LEU A 205 3.73 1.64 -4.31
C LEU A 205 2.68 2.37 -5.14
N MET A 206 2.18 1.70 -6.18
CA MET A 206 0.93 2.04 -6.84
C MET A 206 -0.19 1.14 -6.29
N VAL A 207 -1.27 1.76 -5.85
CA VAL A 207 -2.37 1.08 -5.19
C VAL A 207 -3.60 1.13 -6.09
N ASP A 208 -4.27 -0.03 -6.34
CA ASP A 208 -5.58 -0.04 -6.99
C ASP A 208 -6.62 0.55 -6.04
N GLY A 209 -6.75 1.85 -6.08
CA GLY A 209 -7.60 2.64 -5.20
C GLY A 209 -7.15 4.10 -5.16
N ASN A 210 -7.96 4.93 -4.52
CA ASN A 210 -7.66 6.35 -4.44
C ASN A 210 -6.77 6.69 -3.23
N GLY A 211 -5.96 7.74 -3.39
CA GLY A 211 -5.31 8.45 -2.30
C GLY A 211 -6.20 9.57 -1.77
N ILE A 212 -5.74 10.83 -1.90
CA ILE A 212 -6.53 12.00 -1.45
C ILE A 212 -7.81 12.23 -2.27
N LEU A 213 -7.91 11.69 -3.49
CA LEU A 213 -9.12 11.76 -4.34
C LEU A 213 -10.21 10.82 -3.78
N HIS A 214 -10.69 11.15 -2.59
CA HIS A 214 -11.59 10.33 -1.80
C HIS A 214 -12.55 11.23 -1.01
N PRO A 215 -13.83 10.86 -0.79
CA PRO A 215 -14.83 11.71 -0.11
C PRO A 215 -14.35 12.27 1.23
N ARG A 216 -13.55 11.51 1.98
CA ARG A 216 -12.93 11.97 3.22
C ARG A 216 -11.51 12.54 3.03
N GLY A 217 -11.02 12.65 1.79
CA GLY A 217 -9.66 13.09 1.47
C GLY A 217 -8.56 12.14 1.93
N PHE A 218 -8.91 10.87 2.20
CA PHE A 218 -7.98 9.84 2.70
C PHE A 218 -8.48 8.45 2.31
N GLY A 219 -8.04 7.96 1.16
CA GLY A 219 -8.41 6.66 0.62
C GLY A 219 -7.36 5.58 0.90
N LEU A 220 -7.51 4.42 0.23
CA LEU A 220 -6.67 3.24 0.43
C LEU A 220 -5.17 3.51 0.25
N ALA A 221 -4.78 4.25 -0.80
CA ALA A 221 -3.38 4.55 -1.04
C ALA A 221 -2.77 5.47 0.03
N SER A 222 -3.55 6.43 0.55
CA SER A 222 -3.10 7.27 1.66
C SER A 222 -2.98 6.47 2.96
N HIS A 223 -3.96 5.62 3.24
CA HIS A 223 -3.98 4.78 4.42
C HIS A 223 -2.79 3.80 4.45
N LEU A 224 -2.60 3.05 3.35
CA LEU A 224 -1.47 2.13 3.22
C LEU A 224 -0.13 2.86 3.30
N GLY A 225 0.00 4.00 2.61
CA GLY A 225 1.23 4.79 2.59
C GLY A 225 1.64 5.31 3.96
N VAL A 226 0.68 5.83 4.75
CA VAL A 226 0.94 6.30 6.13
C VAL A 226 1.32 5.14 7.05
N LEU A 227 0.69 3.96 6.93
CA LEU A 227 1.00 2.82 7.78
C LEU A 227 2.31 2.14 7.40
N ALA A 228 2.60 2.00 6.12
CA ALA A 228 3.84 1.40 5.63
C ALA A 228 5.03 2.37 5.60
N ASP A 229 4.78 3.68 5.81
CA ASP A 229 5.77 4.78 5.70
C ASP A 229 6.57 4.75 4.38
N ILE A 230 5.86 4.51 3.27
CA ILE A 230 6.42 4.40 1.93
C ILE A 230 5.69 5.37 0.98
N PRO A 231 6.37 5.97 -0.03
CA PRO A 231 5.69 6.73 -1.06
C PRO A 231 4.62 5.90 -1.76
N THR A 232 3.39 6.46 -1.86
CA THR A 232 2.26 5.75 -2.49
C THR A 232 1.50 6.65 -3.45
N ILE A 233 1.03 6.04 -4.55
CA ILE A 233 0.18 6.66 -5.57
C ILE A 233 -1.13 5.90 -5.63
N GLY A 234 -2.25 6.60 -5.56
CA GLY A 234 -3.57 6.03 -5.81
C GLY A 234 -3.90 6.01 -7.30
N ILE A 235 -4.30 4.84 -7.80
CA ILE A 235 -4.74 4.62 -9.19
C ILE A 235 -6.21 4.25 -9.18
N GLY A 236 -7.08 5.25 -9.38
CA GLY A 236 -8.51 5.05 -9.46
C GLY A 236 -8.95 4.67 -10.87
N LYS A 237 -9.75 3.61 -11.01
CA LYS A 237 -10.40 3.22 -12.28
C LYS A 237 -11.71 3.99 -12.51
N ASN A 238 -12.28 4.53 -11.43
CA ASN A 238 -13.50 5.34 -11.41
C ASN A 238 -13.30 6.58 -10.53
N LEU A 239 -13.97 7.67 -10.86
CA LEU A 239 -13.98 8.87 -10.05
C LEU A 239 -14.99 8.75 -8.90
N HIS A 240 -14.57 9.03 -7.69
CA HIS A 240 -15.49 9.31 -6.59
C HIS A 240 -15.98 10.75 -6.67
N HIS A 241 -17.26 10.96 -6.37
CA HIS A 241 -17.82 12.32 -6.29
C HIS A 241 -17.22 13.03 -5.08
N ILE A 242 -16.51 14.12 -5.33
CA ILE A 242 -15.85 14.91 -4.30
C ILE A 242 -15.77 16.38 -4.73
N ASP A 243 -16.05 17.29 -3.82
CA ASP A 243 -15.87 18.74 -4.01
C ASP A 243 -16.46 19.27 -5.33
N GLY A 244 -17.64 18.75 -5.69
CA GLY A 244 -18.32 19.07 -6.94
C GLY A 244 -17.83 18.36 -8.18
N LEU A 245 -16.76 17.60 -8.12
CA LEU A 245 -16.31 16.75 -9.23
C LEU A 245 -17.25 15.56 -9.38
N THR A 246 -17.81 15.38 -10.58
CA THR A 246 -18.65 14.25 -10.93
C THR A 246 -18.10 13.49 -12.13
N ASN A 247 -18.45 12.21 -12.26
CA ASN A 247 -18.04 11.40 -13.41
C ASN A 247 -18.51 12.00 -14.74
N LEU A 248 -19.68 12.63 -14.75
CA LEU A 248 -20.25 13.24 -15.96
C LEU A 248 -19.44 14.46 -16.38
N GLU A 249 -19.19 15.39 -15.46
CA GLU A 249 -18.41 16.61 -15.72
C GLU A 249 -16.99 16.28 -16.17
N VAL A 250 -16.30 15.38 -15.46
CA VAL A 250 -14.92 15.02 -15.82
C VAL A 250 -14.86 14.33 -17.19
N ARG A 251 -15.81 13.44 -17.51
CA ARG A 251 -15.87 12.83 -18.85
C ARG A 251 -16.12 13.85 -19.94
N HIS A 252 -17.02 14.81 -19.71
CA HIS A 252 -17.31 15.89 -20.64
C HIS A 252 -16.04 16.71 -20.89
N ILE A 253 -15.39 17.21 -19.85
CA ILE A 253 -14.16 18.00 -19.97
C ILE A 253 -13.03 17.22 -20.65
N VAL A 254 -12.82 15.94 -20.30
CA VAL A 254 -11.81 15.08 -20.94
C VAL A 254 -12.10 14.88 -22.44
N SER A 255 -13.38 14.79 -22.82
CA SER A 255 -13.75 14.67 -24.23
C SER A 255 -13.55 15.96 -25.01
N GLU A 256 -13.86 17.12 -24.42
CA GLU A 256 -13.71 18.43 -25.04
C GLU A 256 -12.25 18.88 -25.17
N THR A 257 -11.42 18.59 -24.16
CA THR A 257 -10.01 18.98 -24.16
C THR A 257 -9.16 18.16 -25.12
N ASN A 258 -9.71 17.14 -25.77
CA ASN A 258 -8.98 16.22 -26.66
C ASN A 258 -7.62 15.82 -26.05
N LEU A 259 -7.66 15.39 -24.79
CA LEU A 259 -6.47 15.08 -24.00
C LEU A 259 -5.56 14.11 -24.74
N GLN A 260 -4.32 14.52 -24.99
CA GLN A 260 -3.38 13.69 -25.74
C GLN A 260 -2.95 12.44 -24.94
N PRO A 261 -2.56 11.36 -25.63
CA PRO A 261 -1.96 10.20 -24.96
C PRO A 261 -0.76 10.58 -24.11
N GLY A 262 -0.68 10.04 -22.90
CA GLY A 262 0.35 10.39 -21.92
C GLY A 262 0.16 11.74 -21.23
N ALA A 263 -0.89 12.48 -21.55
CA ALA A 263 -1.23 13.74 -20.90
C ALA A 263 -2.23 13.55 -19.74
N GLY A 264 -2.19 14.48 -18.80
CA GLY A 264 -3.09 14.54 -17.66
C GLY A 264 -3.84 15.87 -17.58
N MET A 265 -5.05 15.84 -17.04
CA MET A 265 -5.87 17.00 -16.76
C MET A 265 -6.08 17.09 -15.24
N PRO A 266 -5.72 18.20 -14.59
CA PRO A 266 -5.94 18.38 -13.15
C PRO A 266 -7.44 18.29 -12.79
N LEU A 267 -7.73 17.59 -11.72
CA LEU A 267 -9.06 17.49 -11.13
C LEU A 267 -9.21 18.58 -10.06
N VAL A 268 -9.69 19.74 -10.47
CA VAL A 268 -9.87 20.89 -9.61
C VAL A 268 -11.30 20.93 -9.08
N GLY A 269 -11.47 20.82 -7.77
CA GLY A 269 -12.78 20.89 -7.13
C GLY A 269 -13.32 22.33 -7.08
N ARG A 270 -14.56 22.49 -6.62
CA ARG A 270 -15.21 23.81 -6.45
C ARG A 270 -14.49 24.72 -5.46
N THR A 271 -13.78 24.13 -4.50
CA THR A 271 -12.96 24.86 -3.53
C THR A 271 -11.65 25.39 -4.12
N GLY A 272 -11.32 25.08 -5.37
CA GLY A 272 -10.04 25.36 -6.02
C GLY A 272 -8.93 24.36 -5.68
N LYS A 273 -9.21 23.36 -4.84
CA LYS A 273 -8.25 22.31 -4.49
C LYS A 273 -8.06 21.34 -5.66
N VAL A 274 -6.79 21.02 -5.97
CA VAL A 274 -6.43 19.93 -6.89
C VAL A 274 -6.47 18.62 -6.13
N TRP A 275 -7.37 17.73 -6.52
CA TRP A 275 -7.57 16.42 -5.89
C TRP A 275 -6.79 15.30 -6.54
N GLY A 276 -6.34 15.49 -7.78
CA GLY A 276 -5.61 14.49 -8.55
C GLY A 276 -5.55 14.87 -10.02
N MET A 277 -5.30 13.88 -10.86
CA MET A 277 -5.16 14.02 -12.30
C MET A 277 -6.02 12.98 -13.03
N ALA A 278 -6.81 13.39 -14.02
CA ALA A 278 -7.38 12.48 -15.00
C ALA A 278 -6.33 12.23 -16.09
N PHE A 279 -5.81 11.02 -16.20
CA PHE A 279 -4.68 10.68 -17.05
C PHE A 279 -5.13 9.78 -18.22
N ARG A 280 -4.82 10.18 -19.45
CA ARG A 280 -5.05 9.39 -20.66
C ARG A 280 -3.80 8.58 -20.99
N SER A 281 -3.87 7.28 -20.85
CA SER A 281 -2.72 6.38 -20.93
C SER A 281 -2.14 6.24 -22.34
N HIS A 282 -2.98 5.97 -23.36
CA HIS A 282 -2.56 5.74 -24.77
C HIS A 282 -3.68 6.10 -25.76
N GLU A 283 -3.39 6.08 -27.07
CA GLU A 283 -4.30 6.51 -28.13
C GLU A 283 -5.63 5.75 -28.13
N GLY A 284 -5.61 4.44 -27.96
CA GLY A 284 -6.83 3.60 -27.94
C GLY A 284 -7.66 3.72 -26.67
N CYS A 285 -7.23 4.54 -25.69
CA CYS A 285 -7.89 4.65 -24.40
C CYS A 285 -8.87 5.83 -24.37
N SER A 286 -10.18 5.53 -24.34
CA SER A 286 -11.25 6.54 -24.18
C SER A 286 -11.56 6.88 -22.72
N LYS A 287 -11.17 6.01 -21.76
CA LYS A 287 -11.46 6.18 -20.34
C LYS A 287 -10.16 6.49 -19.59
N PRO A 288 -10.03 7.67 -18.95
CA PRO A 288 -8.85 7.99 -18.16
C PRO A 288 -8.74 7.07 -16.94
N VAL A 289 -7.55 7.00 -16.37
CA VAL A 289 -7.33 6.61 -14.97
C VAL A 289 -7.19 7.87 -14.13
N PHE A 290 -7.48 7.75 -12.85
CA PHE A 290 -7.45 8.85 -11.91
C PHE A 290 -6.25 8.68 -10.98
N ILE A 291 -5.26 9.56 -11.12
CA ILE A 291 -4.04 9.55 -10.30
C ILE A 291 -4.27 10.49 -9.13
N SER A 292 -3.97 10.05 -7.93
CA SER A 292 -4.00 10.89 -6.74
C SER A 292 -2.82 10.62 -5.82
N ILE A 293 -2.42 11.63 -5.06
CA ILE A 293 -1.41 11.50 -4.02
C ILE A 293 -1.88 10.48 -3.01
N GLY A 294 -1.04 9.50 -2.70
CA GLY A 294 -1.22 8.59 -1.57
C GLY A 294 -0.50 9.14 -0.35
N HIS A 295 0.83 9.06 -0.30
CA HIS A 295 1.70 9.51 0.79
C HIS A 295 3.12 9.79 0.28
N ARG A 296 3.83 10.77 0.86
CA ARG A 296 5.26 11.11 0.62
C ARG A 296 5.63 11.35 -0.85
N ILE A 297 4.71 11.85 -1.66
CA ILE A 297 4.92 12.14 -3.07
C ILE A 297 4.09 13.35 -3.49
N SER A 298 4.60 14.19 -4.40
CA SER A 298 3.85 15.25 -5.06
C SER A 298 2.99 14.69 -6.21
N LEU A 299 1.96 15.44 -6.62
CA LEU A 299 1.12 15.03 -7.75
C LEU A 299 1.91 14.98 -9.06
N ASP A 300 2.80 15.94 -9.29
CA ASP A 300 3.60 16.03 -10.51
C ASP A 300 4.54 14.82 -10.64
N THR A 301 5.24 14.47 -9.58
CA THR A 301 6.08 13.27 -9.54
C THR A 301 5.26 12.00 -9.69
N ALA A 302 4.09 11.92 -9.03
CA ALA A 302 3.18 10.78 -9.17
C ALA A 302 2.74 10.57 -10.63
N VAL A 303 2.36 11.64 -11.33
CA VAL A 303 1.97 11.58 -12.76
C VAL A 303 3.14 11.13 -13.62
N GLU A 304 4.34 11.62 -13.37
CA GLU A 304 5.53 11.23 -14.15
C GLU A 304 5.91 9.76 -13.94
N VAL A 305 5.85 9.27 -12.69
CA VAL A 305 6.07 7.84 -12.40
C VAL A 305 5.01 6.97 -13.08
N VAL A 306 3.73 7.35 -12.99
CA VAL A 306 2.64 6.64 -13.66
C VAL A 306 2.85 6.60 -15.17
N ARG A 307 3.25 7.72 -15.79
CA ARG A 307 3.53 7.78 -17.23
C ARG A 307 4.58 6.75 -17.64
N ARG A 308 5.67 6.62 -16.89
CA ARG A 308 6.76 5.64 -17.16
C ARG A 308 6.32 4.20 -16.98
N CYS A 309 5.36 3.95 -16.10
CA CYS A 309 4.83 2.61 -15.84
C CYS A 309 3.65 2.23 -16.76
N THR A 310 3.27 3.10 -17.70
CA THR A 310 2.03 2.94 -18.46
C THR A 310 2.28 2.38 -19.85
N LEU A 311 1.92 1.12 -20.08
CA LEU A 311 1.86 0.47 -21.40
C LEU A 311 0.40 0.22 -21.83
N HIS A 312 -0.52 0.17 -20.87
CA HIS A 312 -1.96 -0.07 -21.07
C HIS A 312 -2.75 1.02 -20.33
N ARG A 313 -4.09 0.90 -20.29
CA ARG A 313 -4.93 1.88 -19.57
C ARG A 313 -4.51 2.03 -18.11
N VAL A 314 -4.30 0.92 -17.42
CA VAL A 314 -3.85 0.88 -16.02
C VAL A 314 -2.34 0.70 -16.01
N PRO A 315 -1.58 1.43 -15.17
CA PRO A 315 -0.12 1.29 -15.06
C PRO A 315 0.26 -0.16 -14.71
N GLU A 316 1.37 -0.62 -15.28
CA GLU A 316 1.78 -2.02 -15.21
C GLU A 316 1.88 -2.59 -13.79
N PRO A 317 2.42 -1.90 -12.75
CA PRO A 317 2.46 -2.48 -11.42
C PRO A 317 1.09 -2.90 -10.90
N VAL A 318 0.08 -2.02 -11.02
CA VAL A 318 -1.31 -2.31 -10.61
C VAL A 318 -1.95 -3.35 -11.53
N ARG A 319 -1.73 -3.22 -12.84
CA ARG A 319 -2.30 -4.15 -13.82
C ARG A 319 -1.78 -5.58 -13.62
N GLN A 320 -0.50 -5.72 -13.35
CA GLN A 320 0.11 -7.03 -13.07
C GLN A 320 -0.41 -7.61 -11.75
N ALA A 321 -0.60 -6.80 -10.71
CA ALA A 321 -1.20 -7.25 -9.46
C ALA A 321 -2.64 -7.76 -9.68
N ASP A 322 -3.48 -7.01 -10.41
CA ASP A 322 -4.87 -7.38 -10.75
C ASP A 322 -4.93 -8.69 -11.58
N LEU A 323 -4.12 -8.80 -12.63
CA LEU A 323 -4.13 -9.99 -13.47
C LEU A 323 -3.66 -11.25 -12.72
N ARG A 324 -2.61 -11.10 -11.92
CA ARG A 324 -1.98 -12.21 -11.23
C ARG A 324 -2.78 -12.66 -10.01
N SER A 325 -3.43 -11.75 -9.27
CA SER A 325 -4.34 -12.11 -8.17
C SER A 325 -5.54 -12.91 -8.68
N ARG A 326 -6.12 -12.52 -9.82
CA ARG A 326 -7.21 -13.28 -10.47
C ARG A 326 -6.74 -14.63 -10.98
N GLU A 327 -5.56 -14.68 -11.58
CA GLU A 327 -4.97 -15.94 -12.06
C GLU A 327 -4.66 -16.88 -10.88
N TYR A 328 -4.17 -16.34 -9.78
CA TYR A 328 -3.92 -17.10 -8.56
C TYR A 328 -5.21 -17.72 -8.02
N LEU A 329 -6.31 -16.95 -7.90
CA LEU A 329 -7.61 -17.47 -7.48
C LEU A 329 -8.14 -18.53 -8.43
N ARG A 330 -7.92 -18.39 -9.75
CA ARG A 330 -8.34 -19.38 -10.76
C ARG A 330 -7.60 -20.70 -10.60
N LYS A 331 -6.30 -20.64 -10.27
CA LYS A 331 -5.44 -21.82 -10.06
C LYS A 331 -5.63 -22.47 -8.69
N HIS A 332 -6.02 -21.70 -7.70
CA HIS A 332 -6.19 -22.13 -6.30
C HIS A 332 -7.64 -21.81 -5.85
N PRO A 333 -8.63 -22.56 -6.37
CA PRO A 333 -10.02 -22.32 -6.01
C PRO A 333 -10.23 -22.56 -4.52
N ILE A 334 -10.84 -21.59 -3.85
CA ILE A 334 -11.19 -21.70 -2.44
C ILE A 334 -12.45 -22.54 -2.35
N SER A 335 -12.36 -23.70 -1.68
CA SER A 335 -13.53 -24.52 -1.38
C SER A 335 -14.42 -23.78 -0.38
N VAL A 336 -15.42 -23.09 -0.89
CA VAL A 336 -16.47 -22.48 -0.07
C VAL A 336 -17.44 -23.61 0.29
N SER A 337 -17.28 -24.25 1.46
CA SER A 337 -18.30 -25.15 1.97
C SER A 337 -19.59 -24.32 2.15
N GLN A 338 -20.63 -24.70 1.43
CA GLN A 338 -21.94 -24.11 1.64
C GLN A 338 -22.36 -24.38 3.10
N PRO A 339 -22.88 -23.39 3.83
CA PRO A 339 -23.48 -23.66 5.10
C PRO A 339 -24.68 -24.58 4.86
N THR A 340 -24.66 -25.77 5.48
CA THR A 340 -25.78 -26.71 5.56
C THR A 340 -26.90 -26.10 6.37
#